data_8eac5903b66ece5681b32ef6dc26c2ca
#
_entry.id   8eac5903b66ece5681b32ef6dc26c2ca
#
_cell.length_a   1.000
_cell.length_b   1.000
_cell.length_c   1.000
_cell.angle_alpha   90.00
_cell.angle_beta   90.00
_cell.angle_gamma   90.00
#
_symmetry.space_group_name_H-M   'P 1'
#
loop_
_entity.id
_entity.type
_entity.pdbx_description
1 polymer ?
#
loop_
_entity_poly.entity_id
_entity_poly.type
_entity_poly.pdbx_seq_one_letter_code
_entity_poly.pdbx_strand_id
1 'polypeptide(L)'
;KGTLNGQEVLDVSIKQGILYHKMTCELPTGTEVTGHVDWNRRFDFMQQHSGEHMISGLLHSHFGLENVGFHLSDREVTLDMNGEVSLEQLRLIEQEANAYVWKNLPVNISWPSSEELVNLNYRSKLALTENVRIVEIPGVDLCACCAPHVDTTGQIGLIKIVNVQSHRGGVRINILCGGRALADYTEKQDSVWAISSLLSAKQPEVADAVVRVKEDARQQKERANALQAELLKVQMNALPSPEETCHVLLFVGELDAIALRNAVNSLTEKYSGYCGIFAGDDANGYRFIVGSSSCNCQELATRMRQELQAKGGGSAPMIQGNVGATAEALRKMWETL
;
A
#
# COMPACT_ATOMS: atom_id res chain seq x y z
N LYS A 1 22.90 21.57 2.53
CA LYS A 1 22.31 22.65 3.33
C LYS A 1 23.23 23.01 4.49
N GLY A 2 23.03 24.20 5.06
CA GLY A 2 23.82 24.78 6.13
C GLY A 2 23.66 26.28 6.14
N THR A 3 24.64 26.99 6.69
CA THR A 3 24.62 28.46 6.75
C THR A 3 25.96 29.04 6.26
N LEU A 4 25.94 30.25 5.72
CA LEU A 4 27.08 31.10 5.49
C LEU A 4 26.92 32.39 6.32
N ASN A 5 27.87 32.69 7.20
CA ASN A 5 27.76 33.79 8.17
C ASN A 5 26.42 33.82 8.94
N GLY A 6 25.90 32.63 9.31
CA GLY A 6 24.62 32.45 9.99
C GLY A 6 23.37 32.54 9.09
N GLN A 7 23.51 32.90 7.81
CA GLN A 7 22.41 32.97 6.87
C GLN A 7 22.16 31.61 6.18
N GLU A 8 20.89 31.20 6.06
CA GLU A 8 20.54 29.89 5.56
C GLU A 8 20.89 29.73 4.07
N VAL A 9 21.53 28.60 3.72
CA VAL A 9 21.78 28.15 2.36
C VAL A 9 20.66 27.20 1.93
N LEU A 10 19.79 27.69 1.06
CA LEU A 10 18.61 26.94 0.57
C LEU A 10 18.99 25.86 -0.44
N ASP A 11 19.95 26.17 -1.33
CA ASP A 11 20.40 25.25 -2.36
C ASP A 11 21.85 25.55 -2.76
N VAL A 12 22.53 24.53 -3.28
CA VAL A 12 23.91 24.65 -3.82
C VAL A 12 23.95 23.95 -5.17
N SER A 13 24.44 24.64 -6.18
CA SER A 13 24.57 24.14 -7.54
C SER A 13 25.89 24.53 -8.18
N ILE A 14 26.37 23.73 -9.12
CA ILE A 14 27.56 24.04 -9.93
C ILE A 14 27.10 24.31 -11.35
N LYS A 15 27.48 25.48 -11.90
CA LYS A 15 27.23 25.83 -13.30
C LYS A 15 28.53 26.34 -13.91
N GLN A 16 28.97 25.73 -14.98
CA GLN A 16 30.23 26.09 -15.70
C GLN A 16 31.45 26.19 -14.75
N GLY A 17 31.55 25.26 -13.79
CA GLY A 17 32.65 25.25 -12.81
C GLY A 17 32.52 26.25 -11.66
N ILE A 18 31.49 27.09 -11.65
CA ILE A 18 31.20 28.05 -10.57
C ILE A 18 30.22 27.45 -9.60
N LEU A 19 30.56 27.53 -8.30
CA LEU A 19 29.71 27.07 -7.21
C LEU A 19 28.76 28.18 -6.78
N TYR A 20 27.46 27.95 -6.93
CA TYR A 20 26.38 28.88 -6.55
C TYR A 20 25.72 28.42 -5.26
N HIS A 21 25.63 29.35 -4.29
CA HIS A 21 24.85 29.16 -3.08
C HIS A 21 23.60 30.01 -3.16
N LYS A 22 22.42 29.39 -3.23
CA LYS A 22 21.15 30.11 -3.12
C LYS A 22 20.84 30.36 -1.67
N MET A 23 20.77 31.64 -1.29
CA MET A 23 20.62 32.09 0.09
C MET A 23 19.36 32.94 0.27
N THR A 24 18.97 33.18 1.52
CA THR A 24 17.86 34.09 1.88
C THR A 24 18.23 35.57 1.78
N CYS A 25 19.53 35.90 1.78
CA CYS A 25 20.04 37.25 1.58
C CYS A 25 21.34 37.25 0.77
N GLU A 26 21.68 38.40 0.18
CA GLU A 26 22.95 38.60 -0.51
C GLU A 26 24.09 38.92 0.50
N LEU A 27 25.26 38.43 0.18
CA LEU A 27 26.49 38.79 0.86
C LEU A 27 27.31 39.70 -0.04
N PRO A 28 27.92 40.78 0.50
CA PRO A 28 28.77 41.69 -0.29
C PRO A 28 29.94 40.92 -0.93
N THR A 29 30.27 41.27 -2.17
CA THR A 29 31.41 40.69 -2.87
C THR A 29 32.70 40.93 -2.12
N GLY A 30 33.53 39.90 -2.01
CA GLY A 30 34.80 39.95 -1.26
C GLY A 30 34.67 39.76 0.25
N THR A 31 33.45 39.51 0.75
CA THR A 31 33.25 39.17 2.17
C THR A 31 33.85 37.79 2.48
N GLU A 32 34.65 37.71 3.53
CA GLU A 32 35.06 36.44 4.12
C GLU A 32 33.85 35.75 4.74
N VAL A 33 33.64 34.48 4.40
CA VAL A 33 32.49 33.74 4.87
C VAL A 33 32.89 32.55 5.73
N THR A 34 32.17 32.37 6.83
CA THR A 34 32.27 31.19 7.69
C THR A 34 31.08 30.32 7.39
N GLY A 35 31.34 29.08 6.86
CA GLY A 35 30.33 28.10 6.52
C GLY A 35 30.11 27.08 7.62
N HIS A 36 28.84 26.79 7.93
CA HIS A 36 28.45 25.67 8.79
C HIS A 36 27.57 24.71 8.01
N VAL A 37 28.04 23.48 7.87
CA VAL A 37 27.26 22.42 7.22
C VAL A 37 26.21 21.90 8.21
N ASP A 38 24.98 21.68 7.75
CA ASP A 38 24.00 20.89 8.48
C ASP A 38 24.53 19.45 8.59
N TRP A 39 25.23 19.22 9.71
CA TRP A 39 25.95 17.96 9.92
C TRP A 39 25.01 16.77 10.05
N ASN A 40 23.86 16.93 10.73
CA ASN A 40 22.92 15.83 10.89
C ASN A 40 22.42 15.33 9.54
N ARG A 41 22.01 16.26 8.67
CA ARG A 41 21.60 15.93 7.30
C ARG A 41 22.77 15.39 6.47
N ARG A 42 23.95 15.97 6.57
CA ARG A 42 25.14 15.50 5.85
C ARG A 42 25.49 14.08 6.24
N PHE A 43 25.56 13.79 7.51
CA PHE A 43 25.92 12.47 8.04
C PHE A 43 24.87 11.42 7.68
N ASP A 44 23.58 11.75 7.78
CA ASP A 44 22.50 10.89 7.30
C ASP A 44 22.68 10.50 5.83
N PHE A 45 22.94 11.48 4.95
CA PHE A 45 23.18 11.20 3.53
C PHE A 45 24.45 10.35 3.29
N MET A 46 25.50 10.57 4.08
CA MET A 46 26.72 9.75 4.03
C MET A 46 26.42 8.29 4.44
N GLN A 47 25.60 8.08 5.48
CA GLN A 47 25.16 6.73 5.89
C GLN A 47 24.39 6.03 4.77
N GLN A 48 23.41 6.71 4.16
CA GLN A 48 22.62 6.14 3.07
C GLN A 48 23.49 5.79 1.86
N HIS A 49 24.37 6.70 1.46
CA HIS A 49 25.22 6.51 0.30
C HIS A 49 26.27 5.40 0.51
N SER A 50 26.91 5.37 1.68
CA SER A 50 27.84 4.28 2.00
C SER A 50 27.14 2.93 2.13
N GLY A 51 25.91 2.90 2.65
CA GLY A 51 25.08 1.70 2.68
C GLY A 51 24.68 1.22 1.29
N GLU A 52 24.43 2.14 0.35
CA GLU A 52 24.22 1.78 -1.06
C GLU A 52 25.44 1.06 -1.64
N HIS A 53 26.65 1.62 -1.43
CA HIS A 53 27.90 0.98 -1.87
C HIS A 53 28.07 -0.42 -1.28
N MET A 54 27.71 -0.63 -0.01
CA MET A 54 27.73 -1.95 0.62
C MET A 54 26.83 -2.95 -0.11
N ILE A 55 25.57 -2.57 -0.36
CA ILE A 55 24.60 -3.45 -1.02
C ILE A 55 24.95 -3.68 -2.48
N SER A 56 25.26 -2.63 -3.23
CA SER A 56 25.58 -2.74 -4.66
C SER A 56 26.89 -3.48 -4.91
N GLY A 57 27.91 -3.27 -4.06
CA GLY A 57 29.18 -3.97 -4.13
C GLY A 57 29.05 -5.48 -3.91
N LEU A 58 28.29 -5.88 -2.87
CA LEU A 58 28.02 -7.29 -2.59
C LEU A 58 27.15 -7.94 -3.68
N LEU A 59 26.13 -7.24 -4.20
CA LEU A 59 25.32 -7.75 -5.32
C LEU A 59 26.16 -7.95 -6.58
N HIS A 60 27.09 -7.03 -6.84
CA HIS A 60 28.04 -7.17 -7.95
C HIS A 60 28.98 -8.36 -7.73
N SER A 61 29.59 -8.46 -6.56
CA SER A 61 30.53 -9.51 -6.22
C SER A 61 29.93 -10.92 -6.27
N HIS A 62 28.72 -11.10 -5.75
CA HIS A 62 28.08 -12.41 -5.65
C HIS A 62 27.31 -12.83 -6.91
N PHE A 63 26.70 -11.87 -7.60
CA PHE A 63 25.76 -12.15 -8.69
C PHE A 63 26.09 -11.47 -10.02
N GLY A 64 27.17 -10.67 -10.09
CA GLY A 64 27.54 -9.91 -11.27
C GLY A 64 26.52 -8.82 -11.64
N LEU A 65 25.70 -8.38 -10.70
CA LEU A 65 24.66 -7.36 -10.94
C LEU A 65 25.26 -5.96 -10.87
N GLU A 66 24.85 -5.10 -11.80
CA GLU A 66 25.27 -3.70 -11.86
C GLU A 66 24.19 -2.76 -11.34
N ASN A 67 24.60 -1.78 -10.54
CA ASN A 67 23.74 -0.66 -10.17
C ASN A 67 23.64 0.31 -11.37
N VAL A 68 22.49 0.31 -12.03
CA VAL A 68 22.18 1.17 -13.19
C VAL A 68 21.41 2.44 -12.82
N GLY A 69 20.96 2.57 -11.57
CA GLY A 69 20.26 3.75 -11.07
C GLY A 69 20.38 3.90 -9.56
N PHE A 70 20.61 5.12 -9.08
CA PHE A 70 20.63 5.45 -7.66
C PHE A 70 19.90 6.76 -7.42
N HIS A 71 18.99 6.77 -6.47
CA HIS A 71 18.31 7.96 -6.03
C HIS A 71 18.40 8.08 -4.52
N LEU A 72 18.81 9.25 -4.05
CA LEU A 72 18.92 9.59 -2.63
C LEU A 72 18.22 10.91 -2.37
N SER A 73 17.17 10.88 -1.59
CA SER A 73 16.40 12.03 -1.14
C SER A 73 16.26 12.07 0.39
N ASP A 74 15.59 13.09 0.90
CA ASP A 74 15.29 13.19 2.34
C ASP A 74 14.31 12.08 2.81
N ARG A 75 13.59 11.43 1.89
CA ARG A 75 12.55 10.43 2.20
C ARG A 75 12.85 9.03 1.70
N GLU A 76 13.55 8.92 0.60
CA GLU A 76 13.70 7.67 -0.13
C GLU A 76 15.13 7.46 -0.58
N VAL A 77 15.57 6.21 -0.51
CA VAL A 77 16.84 5.73 -1.04
C VAL A 77 16.57 4.49 -1.88
N THR A 78 16.82 4.60 -3.19
CA THR A 78 16.60 3.50 -4.13
C THR A 78 17.83 3.21 -4.94
N LEU A 79 18.05 1.93 -5.21
CA LEU A 79 19.04 1.43 -6.17
C LEU A 79 18.35 0.51 -7.17
N ASP A 80 18.69 0.70 -8.44
CA ASP A 80 18.17 -0.09 -9.56
C ASP A 80 19.26 -1.04 -10.03
N MET A 81 19.01 -2.34 -9.94
CA MET A 81 19.94 -3.38 -10.42
C MET A 81 19.48 -3.87 -11.80
N ASN A 82 20.47 -4.22 -12.66
CA ASN A 82 20.23 -4.65 -14.05
C ASN A 82 19.78 -6.12 -14.19
N GLY A 83 19.48 -6.81 -13.11
CA GLY A 83 19.04 -8.19 -13.13
C GLY A 83 18.14 -8.53 -11.95
N GLU A 84 17.58 -9.73 -11.99
CA GLU A 84 16.69 -10.23 -10.95
C GLU A 84 17.48 -10.77 -9.75
N VAL A 85 16.93 -10.61 -8.57
CA VAL A 85 17.45 -11.15 -7.32
C VAL A 85 16.30 -11.53 -6.40
N SER A 86 16.38 -12.71 -5.79
CA SER A 86 15.34 -13.21 -4.90
C SER A 86 15.37 -12.51 -3.54
N LEU A 87 14.25 -12.53 -2.83
CA LEU A 87 14.17 -12.02 -1.45
C LEU A 87 15.11 -12.76 -0.50
N GLU A 88 15.35 -14.06 -0.73
CA GLU A 88 16.28 -14.86 0.07
C GLU A 88 17.72 -14.39 -0.15
N GLN A 89 18.12 -14.21 -1.40
CA GLN A 89 19.43 -13.67 -1.75
C GLN A 89 19.63 -12.27 -1.14
N LEU A 90 18.63 -11.40 -1.24
CA LEU A 90 18.70 -10.06 -0.63
C LEU A 90 18.83 -10.09 0.88
N ARG A 91 18.20 -11.05 1.56
CA ARG A 91 18.39 -11.24 3.00
C ARG A 91 19.81 -11.63 3.36
N LEU A 92 20.44 -12.50 2.56
CA LEU A 92 21.84 -12.87 2.75
C LEU A 92 22.76 -11.68 2.53
N ILE A 93 22.56 -10.91 1.47
CA ILE A 93 23.32 -9.67 1.21
C ILE A 93 23.16 -8.66 2.35
N GLU A 94 21.94 -8.45 2.84
CA GLU A 94 21.67 -7.55 3.97
C GLU A 94 22.41 -8.01 5.23
N GLN A 95 22.40 -9.32 5.54
CA GLN A 95 23.12 -9.88 6.68
C GLN A 95 24.63 -9.71 6.53
N GLU A 96 25.18 -9.98 5.36
CA GLU A 96 26.60 -9.83 5.07
C GLU A 96 27.03 -8.36 5.15
N ALA A 97 26.25 -7.43 4.58
CA ALA A 97 26.51 -6.01 4.67
C ALA A 97 26.57 -5.53 6.12
N ASN A 98 25.62 -5.94 6.96
CA ASN A 98 25.64 -5.61 8.39
C ASN A 98 26.81 -6.26 9.13
N ALA A 99 27.26 -7.46 8.75
CA ALA A 99 28.46 -8.06 9.31
C ALA A 99 29.72 -7.21 9.01
N TYR A 100 29.82 -6.60 7.83
CA TYR A 100 30.88 -5.64 7.52
C TYR A 100 30.72 -4.31 8.26
N VAL A 101 29.50 -3.83 8.47
CA VAL A 101 29.25 -2.66 9.35
C VAL A 101 29.82 -2.91 10.75
N TRP A 102 29.56 -4.07 11.32
CA TRP A 102 30.03 -4.42 12.66
C TRP A 102 31.55 -4.63 12.78
N LYS A 103 32.23 -4.97 11.66
CA LYS A 103 33.70 -5.03 11.61
C LYS A 103 34.35 -3.64 11.70
N ASN A 104 33.60 -2.57 11.46
CA ASN A 104 34.06 -1.18 11.50
C ASN A 104 35.31 -0.94 10.64
N LEU A 105 35.29 -1.40 9.37
CA LEU A 105 36.41 -1.26 8.46
C LEU A 105 36.55 0.19 7.98
N PRO A 106 37.78 0.66 7.64
CA PRO A 106 37.99 1.96 7.03
C PRO A 106 37.34 2.04 5.67
N VAL A 107 36.81 3.22 5.31
CA VAL A 107 36.39 3.58 3.96
C VAL A 107 37.54 4.41 3.35
N ASN A 108 38.32 3.79 2.48
CA ASN A 108 39.50 4.38 1.89
C ASN A 108 39.14 5.26 0.68
N ILE A 109 39.74 6.44 0.62
CA ILE A 109 39.54 7.35 -0.50
C ILE A 109 40.90 7.64 -1.12
N SER A 110 41.00 7.43 -2.44
CA SER A 110 42.24 7.66 -3.17
C SER A 110 41.97 8.32 -4.52
N TRP A 111 43.04 8.88 -5.10
CA TRP A 111 43.08 9.44 -6.45
C TRP A 111 44.25 8.80 -7.21
N PRO A 112 44.06 7.56 -7.73
CA PRO A 112 45.11 6.87 -8.45
C PRO A 112 45.55 7.64 -9.71
N SER A 113 46.80 7.47 -10.09
CA SER A 113 47.30 7.95 -11.37
C SER A 113 46.64 7.19 -12.55
N SER A 114 46.74 7.73 -13.76
CA SER A 114 46.17 7.07 -14.95
C SER A 114 46.77 5.68 -15.18
N GLU A 115 48.04 5.47 -14.82
CA GLU A 115 48.74 4.19 -14.93
C GLU A 115 48.19 3.15 -13.91
N GLU A 116 47.93 3.60 -12.70
CA GLU A 116 47.34 2.78 -11.65
C GLU A 116 45.87 2.41 -11.94
N LEU A 117 45.08 3.35 -12.48
CA LEU A 117 43.69 3.14 -12.85
C LEU A 117 43.50 2.03 -13.88
N VAL A 118 44.41 1.87 -14.86
CA VAL A 118 44.34 0.80 -15.86
C VAL A 118 44.42 -0.59 -15.22
N ASN A 119 45.10 -0.72 -14.09
CA ASN A 119 45.28 -1.98 -13.38
C ASN A 119 44.24 -2.23 -12.27
N LEU A 120 43.37 -1.22 -11.96
CA LEU A 120 42.36 -1.35 -10.96
C LEU A 120 41.04 -1.88 -11.56
N ASN A 121 40.54 -2.97 -11.00
CA ASN A 121 39.21 -3.48 -11.35
C ASN A 121 38.17 -2.81 -10.44
N TYR A 122 37.71 -1.62 -10.83
CA TYR A 122 36.71 -0.84 -10.05
C TYR A 122 35.42 -0.68 -10.81
N ARG A 123 34.30 -0.57 -10.07
CA ARG A 123 32.99 -0.28 -10.65
C ARG A 123 32.90 1.20 -11.01
N SER A 124 32.34 1.50 -12.17
CA SER A 124 32.09 2.88 -12.59
C SER A 124 30.86 2.95 -13.51
N LYS A 125 30.06 3.99 -13.35
CA LYS A 125 28.95 4.31 -14.26
C LYS A 125 29.42 5.09 -15.50
N LEU A 126 30.61 5.64 -15.45
CA LEU A 126 31.20 6.49 -16.51
C LEU A 126 32.59 5.97 -16.88
N ALA A 127 32.92 6.06 -18.16
CA ALA A 127 34.29 5.81 -18.61
C ALA A 127 35.15 7.04 -18.27
N LEU A 128 35.74 7.07 -17.09
CA LEU A 128 36.60 8.15 -16.62
C LEU A 128 38.06 7.73 -16.76
N THR A 129 38.90 8.63 -17.26
CA THR A 129 40.33 8.35 -17.51
C THR A 129 41.28 9.20 -16.67
N GLU A 130 40.80 10.30 -16.10
CA GLU A 130 41.61 11.25 -15.35
C GLU A 130 40.87 11.79 -14.12
N ASN A 131 41.62 12.09 -13.06
CA ASN A 131 41.09 12.65 -11.80
C ASN A 131 39.98 11.81 -11.18
N VAL A 132 40.09 10.50 -11.28
CA VAL A 132 39.07 9.57 -10.74
C VAL A 132 39.28 9.42 -9.26
N ARG A 133 38.24 9.79 -8.48
CA ARG A 133 38.19 9.52 -7.05
C ARG A 133 37.67 8.11 -6.82
N ILE A 134 38.51 7.25 -6.28
CA ILE A 134 38.15 5.87 -5.91
C ILE A 134 37.77 5.80 -4.44
N VAL A 135 36.66 5.11 -4.18
CA VAL A 135 36.21 4.76 -2.83
C VAL A 135 36.30 3.24 -2.70
N GLU A 136 37.04 2.78 -1.70
CA GLU A 136 37.25 1.38 -1.38
C GLU A 136 36.62 1.07 -0.01
N ILE A 137 35.78 0.05 0.02
CA ILE A 137 35.36 -0.62 1.25
C ILE A 137 35.98 -2.00 1.20
N PRO A 138 37.03 -2.30 1.99
CA PRO A 138 37.81 -3.52 1.85
C PRO A 138 36.97 -4.79 1.90
N GLY A 139 37.05 -5.61 0.85
CA GLY A 139 36.31 -6.87 0.71
C GLY A 139 34.82 -6.71 0.34
N VAL A 140 34.35 -5.48 0.06
CA VAL A 140 32.95 -5.20 -0.27
C VAL A 140 32.82 -4.49 -1.61
N ASP A 141 33.49 -3.36 -1.78
CA ASP A 141 33.33 -2.52 -2.97
C ASP A 141 34.59 -1.73 -3.30
N LEU A 142 34.84 -1.57 -4.58
CA LEU A 142 35.83 -0.65 -5.14
C LEU A 142 35.15 0.12 -6.29
N CYS A 143 34.87 1.40 -6.09
CA CYS A 143 34.01 2.15 -7.00
C CYS A 143 34.50 3.58 -7.23
N ALA A 144 34.36 4.07 -8.46
CA ALA A 144 34.55 5.49 -8.77
C ALA A 144 33.35 6.29 -8.25
N CYS A 145 33.57 7.16 -7.26
CA CYS A 145 32.51 7.96 -6.65
C CYS A 145 33.01 9.31 -6.14
N CYS A 146 32.27 10.38 -6.45
CA CYS A 146 32.61 11.75 -6.06
C CYS A 146 31.88 12.26 -4.80
N ALA A 147 30.81 11.60 -4.39
CA ALA A 147 30.00 12.06 -3.25
C ALA A 147 30.61 11.70 -1.89
N PRO A 148 30.22 12.37 -0.79
CA PRO A 148 30.74 12.07 0.54
C PRO A 148 30.31 10.70 1.05
N HIS A 149 31.22 10.06 1.79
CA HIS A 149 31.03 8.80 2.50
C HIS A 149 31.36 8.95 3.98
N VAL A 150 30.97 7.97 4.79
CA VAL A 150 31.44 7.84 6.17
C VAL A 150 32.91 7.40 6.21
N ASP A 151 33.61 7.63 7.29
CA ASP A 151 35.04 7.29 7.43
C ASP A 151 35.25 5.78 7.69
N THR A 152 34.27 5.15 8.35
CA THR A 152 34.31 3.70 8.63
C THR A 152 32.93 3.08 8.44
N THR A 153 32.90 1.79 8.13
CA THR A 153 31.63 1.05 7.93
C THR A 153 30.74 1.05 9.18
N GLY A 154 31.32 1.12 10.37
CA GLY A 154 30.58 1.22 11.63
C GLY A 154 29.72 2.48 11.75
N GLN A 155 30.14 3.57 11.14
CA GLN A 155 29.38 4.82 11.11
C GLN A 155 28.09 4.73 10.24
N ILE A 156 27.95 3.73 9.37
CA ILE A 156 26.72 3.45 8.66
C ILE A 156 25.60 3.07 9.65
N GLY A 157 25.96 2.37 10.72
CA GLY A 157 25.05 1.91 11.78
C GLY A 157 24.34 0.61 11.41
N LEU A 158 23.15 0.69 10.87
CA LEU A 158 22.34 -0.46 10.42
C LEU A 158 21.95 -0.25 8.96
N ILE A 159 22.03 -1.31 8.17
CA ILE A 159 21.49 -1.33 6.80
C ILE A 159 20.26 -2.21 6.76
N LYS A 160 19.15 -1.69 6.23
CA LYS A 160 17.90 -2.43 6.07
C LYS A 160 17.35 -2.31 4.66
N ILE A 161 17.08 -3.45 4.02
CA ILE A 161 16.31 -3.51 2.78
C ILE A 161 14.83 -3.51 3.18
N VAL A 162 14.11 -2.44 2.82
CA VAL A 162 12.73 -2.23 3.27
C VAL A 162 11.69 -2.58 2.21
N ASN A 163 12.06 -2.51 0.93
CA ASN A 163 11.17 -2.88 -0.18
C ASN A 163 11.97 -3.33 -1.41
N VAL A 164 11.36 -4.19 -2.21
CA VAL A 164 11.90 -4.67 -3.49
C VAL A 164 10.76 -4.80 -4.48
N GLN A 165 10.97 -4.32 -5.69
CA GLN A 165 10.00 -4.43 -6.78
C GLN A 165 10.68 -4.65 -8.12
N SER A 166 10.01 -5.33 -9.06
CA SER A 166 10.50 -5.46 -10.43
C SER A 166 10.59 -4.09 -11.10
N HIS A 167 11.70 -3.82 -11.79
CA HIS A 167 11.93 -2.55 -12.46
C HIS A 167 12.79 -2.71 -13.71
N ARG A 168 12.25 -2.37 -14.90
CA ARG A 168 12.97 -2.28 -16.19
C ARG A 168 13.88 -3.47 -16.51
N GLY A 169 13.42 -4.69 -16.28
CA GLY A 169 14.20 -5.92 -16.54
C GLY A 169 15.17 -6.32 -15.44
N GLY A 170 15.11 -5.66 -14.29
CA GLY A 170 15.81 -5.98 -13.07
C GLY A 170 14.96 -5.68 -11.85
N VAL A 171 15.58 -5.25 -10.76
CA VAL A 171 14.89 -4.92 -9.50
C VAL A 171 15.26 -3.53 -9.01
N ARG A 172 14.27 -2.84 -8.44
CA ARG A 172 14.47 -1.66 -7.61
C ARG A 172 14.42 -2.05 -6.15
N ILE A 173 15.47 -1.70 -5.43
CA ILE A 173 15.64 -1.99 -4.02
C ILE A 173 15.56 -0.67 -3.24
N ASN A 174 14.71 -0.60 -2.23
CA ASN A 174 14.68 0.50 -1.27
C ASN A 174 15.46 0.09 -0.03
N ILE A 175 16.40 0.93 0.38
CA ILE A 175 17.20 0.73 1.61
C ILE A 175 17.01 1.89 2.56
N LEU A 176 17.26 1.63 3.84
CA LEU A 176 17.42 2.62 4.88
C LEU A 176 18.67 2.28 5.70
N CYS A 177 19.45 3.30 6.06
CA CYS A 177 20.66 3.12 6.85
C CYS A 177 20.64 4.00 8.09
N GLY A 178 21.37 3.59 9.13
CA GLY A 178 21.59 4.37 10.35
C GLY A 178 20.30 4.83 11.03
N GLY A 179 20.21 6.13 11.28
CA GLY A 179 19.06 6.72 11.95
C GLY A 179 17.72 6.50 11.27
N ARG A 180 17.70 6.46 9.91
CA ARG A 180 16.46 6.18 9.16
C ARG A 180 15.99 4.74 9.37
N ALA A 181 16.91 3.77 9.37
CA ALA A 181 16.57 2.37 9.62
C ALA A 181 16.03 2.15 11.04
N LEU A 182 16.59 2.86 12.03
CA LEU A 182 16.10 2.83 13.41
C LEU A 182 14.71 3.45 13.53
N ALA A 183 14.47 4.59 12.88
CA ALA A 183 13.16 5.24 12.89
C ALA A 183 12.08 4.36 12.25
N ASP A 184 12.37 3.74 11.09
CA ASP A 184 11.47 2.79 10.41
C ASP A 184 11.15 1.56 11.29
N TYR A 185 12.16 1.03 11.99
CA TYR A 185 11.92 -0.06 12.93
C TYR A 185 11.02 0.36 14.09
N THR A 186 11.25 1.56 14.66
CA THR A 186 10.42 2.09 15.75
C THR A 186 8.96 2.23 15.34
N GLU A 187 8.69 2.80 14.16
CA GLU A 187 7.33 2.94 13.62
C GLU A 187 6.64 1.58 13.45
N LYS A 188 7.36 0.61 12.89
CA LYS A 188 6.86 -0.77 12.75
C LYS A 188 6.61 -1.45 14.09
N GLN A 189 7.51 -1.23 15.07
CA GLN A 189 7.36 -1.76 16.42
C GLN A 189 6.13 -1.17 17.12
N ASP A 190 5.90 0.13 17.01
CA ASP A 190 4.72 0.81 17.57
C ASP A 190 3.43 0.26 16.94
N SER A 191 3.44 0.03 15.62
CA SER A 191 2.32 -0.59 14.91
C SER A 191 2.04 -2.00 15.40
N VAL A 192 3.07 -2.83 15.60
CA VAL A 192 2.93 -4.19 16.15
C VAL A 192 2.40 -4.14 17.57
N TRP A 193 2.86 -3.22 18.41
CA TRP A 193 2.34 -3.04 19.77
C TRP A 193 0.85 -2.66 19.78
N ALA A 194 0.47 -1.73 18.92
CA ALA A 194 -0.94 -1.33 18.80
C ALA A 194 -1.83 -2.52 18.38
N ILE A 195 -1.42 -3.29 17.37
CA ILE A 195 -2.17 -4.48 16.92
C ILE A 195 -2.20 -5.56 18.01
N SER A 196 -1.08 -5.81 18.69
CA SER A 196 -0.96 -6.73 19.83
C SER A 196 -1.97 -6.39 20.94
N SER A 197 -2.09 -5.09 21.26
CA SER A 197 -3.06 -4.60 22.24
C SER A 197 -4.50 -4.78 21.78
N LEU A 198 -4.83 -4.42 20.53
CA LEU A 198 -6.18 -4.55 19.97
C LEU A 198 -6.65 -6.00 19.93
N LEU A 199 -5.75 -6.94 19.63
CA LEU A 199 -6.05 -8.36 19.50
C LEU A 199 -5.86 -9.15 20.81
N SER A 200 -5.37 -8.51 21.88
CA SER A 200 -4.97 -9.18 23.13
C SER A 200 -4.06 -10.38 22.87
N ALA A 201 -3.13 -10.25 21.92
CA ALA A 201 -2.20 -11.27 21.48
C ALA A 201 -0.76 -10.84 21.74
N LYS A 202 0.16 -11.78 22.02
CA LYS A 202 1.58 -11.48 22.12
C LYS A 202 2.12 -11.08 20.75
N GLN A 203 3.15 -10.23 20.71
CA GLN A 203 3.71 -9.72 19.45
C GLN A 203 4.09 -10.82 18.43
N PRO A 204 4.74 -11.94 18.81
CA PRO A 204 5.04 -13.02 17.87
C PRO A 204 3.79 -13.73 17.31
N GLU A 205 2.65 -13.61 17.98
CA GLU A 205 1.40 -14.28 17.65
C GLU A 205 0.40 -13.36 16.92
N VAL A 206 0.78 -12.11 16.64
CA VAL A 206 -0.12 -11.11 16.03
C VAL A 206 -0.67 -11.57 14.68
N ALA A 207 0.18 -12.15 13.83
CA ALA A 207 -0.24 -12.64 12.52
C ALA A 207 -1.31 -13.74 12.63
N ASP A 208 -1.09 -14.71 13.54
CA ASP A 208 -2.05 -15.79 13.79
C ASP A 208 -3.36 -15.27 14.41
N ALA A 209 -3.27 -14.23 15.26
CA ALA A 209 -4.44 -13.59 15.82
C ALA A 209 -5.29 -12.90 14.75
N VAL A 210 -4.67 -12.23 13.77
CA VAL A 210 -5.38 -11.66 12.61
C VAL A 210 -6.08 -12.74 11.79
N VAL A 211 -5.43 -13.88 11.56
CA VAL A 211 -6.03 -15.02 10.85
C VAL A 211 -7.27 -15.53 11.60
N ARG A 212 -7.18 -15.70 12.93
CA ARG A 212 -8.33 -16.12 13.77
C ARG A 212 -9.50 -15.15 13.67
N VAL A 213 -9.25 -13.83 13.81
CA VAL A 213 -10.32 -12.81 13.72
C VAL A 213 -10.99 -12.82 12.35
N LYS A 214 -10.22 -13.00 11.26
CA LYS A 214 -10.80 -13.11 9.92
C LYS A 214 -11.67 -14.34 9.77
N GLU A 215 -11.25 -15.48 10.32
CA GLU A 215 -12.02 -16.71 10.27
C GLU A 215 -13.29 -16.61 11.13
N ASP A 216 -13.21 -16.06 12.35
CA ASP A 216 -14.37 -15.82 13.22
C ASP A 216 -15.38 -14.89 12.52
N ALA A 217 -14.91 -13.81 11.89
CA ALA A 217 -15.78 -12.89 11.15
C ALA A 217 -16.49 -13.61 9.97
N ARG A 218 -15.79 -14.50 9.27
CA ARG A 218 -16.37 -15.33 8.19
C ARG A 218 -17.47 -16.24 8.73
N GLN A 219 -17.19 -16.95 9.84
CA GLN A 219 -18.15 -17.86 10.47
C GLN A 219 -19.39 -17.11 10.99
N GLN A 220 -19.18 -15.94 11.62
CA GLN A 220 -20.30 -15.13 12.10
C GLN A 220 -21.19 -14.64 10.93
N LYS A 221 -20.58 -14.27 9.81
CA LYS A 221 -21.32 -13.88 8.59
C LYS A 221 -22.13 -15.05 8.03
N GLU A 222 -21.53 -16.24 7.95
CA GLU A 222 -22.24 -17.45 7.48
C GLU A 222 -23.41 -17.81 8.41
N ARG A 223 -23.19 -17.73 9.73
CA ARG A 223 -24.24 -17.97 10.71
C ARG A 223 -25.36 -16.93 10.61
N ALA A 224 -25.03 -15.67 10.45
CA ALA A 224 -26.03 -14.62 10.25
C ALA A 224 -26.86 -14.87 8.99
N ASN A 225 -26.22 -15.22 7.87
CA ASN A 225 -26.92 -15.58 6.62
C ASN A 225 -27.83 -16.80 6.79
N ALA A 226 -27.40 -17.83 7.51
CA ALA A 226 -28.21 -19.01 7.79
C ALA A 226 -29.46 -18.66 8.62
N LEU A 227 -29.28 -17.88 9.69
CA LEU A 227 -30.39 -17.41 10.52
C LEU A 227 -31.38 -16.52 9.77
N GLN A 228 -30.88 -15.66 8.87
CA GLN A 228 -31.73 -14.85 7.99
C GLN A 228 -32.55 -15.72 7.03
N ALA A 229 -31.94 -16.77 6.48
CA ALA A 229 -32.64 -17.71 5.61
C ALA A 229 -33.73 -18.51 6.35
N GLU A 230 -33.48 -18.91 7.59
CA GLU A 230 -34.48 -19.55 8.46
C GLU A 230 -35.63 -18.60 8.82
N LEU A 231 -35.32 -17.36 9.22
CA LEU A 231 -36.31 -16.33 9.49
C LEU A 231 -37.19 -16.05 8.27
N LEU A 232 -36.58 -15.95 7.09
CA LEU A 232 -37.30 -15.76 5.83
C LEU A 232 -38.29 -16.91 5.58
N LYS A 233 -37.88 -18.17 5.78
CA LYS A 233 -38.77 -19.32 5.66
C LYS A 233 -39.97 -19.26 6.60
N VAL A 234 -39.73 -18.87 7.88
CA VAL A 234 -40.81 -18.69 8.87
C VAL A 234 -41.78 -17.60 8.42
N GLN A 235 -41.28 -16.46 7.96
CA GLN A 235 -42.10 -15.36 7.46
C GLN A 235 -42.89 -15.76 6.19
N MET A 236 -42.30 -16.49 5.26
CA MET A 236 -43.00 -17.01 4.08
C MET A 236 -44.08 -18.01 4.43
N ASN A 237 -43.89 -18.84 5.45
CA ASN A 237 -44.91 -19.81 5.93
C ASN A 237 -46.05 -19.14 6.71
N ALA A 238 -45.83 -17.96 7.26
CA ALA A 238 -46.86 -17.17 7.96
C ALA A 238 -47.72 -16.31 7.01
N LEU A 239 -47.43 -16.30 5.71
CA LEU A 239 -48.26 -15.60 4.73
C LEU A 239 -49.67 -16.23 4.65
N PRO A 240 -50.73 -15.43 4.35
CA PRO A 240 -52.07 -15.95 4.09
C PRO A 240 -52.07 -17.01 2.98
N SER A 241 -53.07 -17.90 2.99
CA SER A 241 -53.13 -18.94 1.96
C SER A 241 -53.38 -18.31 0.59
N PRO A 242 -52.96 -18.99 -0.52
CA PRO A 242 -53.25 -18.54 -1.88
C PRO A 242 -54.77 -18.44 -2.21
N GLU A 243 -55.61 -19.06 -1.40
CA GLU A 243 -57.07 -18.96 -1.52
C GLU A 243 -57.61 -17.64 -0.91
N GLU A 244 -56.87 -17.05 0.04
CA GLU A 244 -57.25 -15.79 0.73
C GLU A 244 -56.71 -14.56 0.00
N THR A 245 -55.55 -14.67 -0.61
CA THR A 245 -54.91 -13.56 -1.36
C THR A 245 -54.05 -14.04 -2.51
N CYS A 246 -54.10 -13.32 -3.62
CA CYS A 246 -53.19 -13.60 -4.76
C CYS A 246 -51.94 -12.75 -4.73
N HIS A 247 -51.92 -11.62 -4.00
CA HIS A 247 -50.78 -10.72 -3.87
C HIS A 247 -50.13 -10.85 -2.50
N VAL A 248 -48.82 -10.97 -2.44
CA VAL A 248 -48.07 -11.11 -1.20
C VAL A 248 -46.91 -10.12 -1.12
N LEU A 249 -46.72 -9.57 0.09
CA LEU A 249 -45.70 -8.58 0.39
C LEU A 249 -44.98 -8.97 1.67
N LEU A 250 -43.64 -9.08 1.57
CA LEU A 250 -42.76 -9.34 2.71
C LEU A 250 -41.75 -8.22 2.89
N PHE A 251 -41.53 -7.82 4.14
CA PHE A 251 -40.42 -6.98 4.53
C PHE A 251 -39.41 -7.84 5.30
N VAL A 252 -38.15 -7.79 4.86
CA VAL A 252 -37.05 -8.55 5.48
C VAL A 252 -35.91 -7.60 5.80
N GLY A 253 -35.05 -7.96 6.74
CA GLY A 253 -33.78 -7.25 6.95
C GLY A 253 -32.86 -7.36 5.75
N GLU A 254 -31.57 -7.09 5.96
CA GLU A 254 -30.60 -7.27 4.88
C GLU A 254 -30.57 -8.73 4.40
N LEU A 255 -30.73 -8.92 3.11
CA LEU A 255 -30.65 -10.23 2.45
C LEU A 255 -29.85 -10.09 1.15
N ASP A 256 -29.06 -11.11 0.79
CA ASP A 256 -28.34 -11.08 -0.48
C ASP A 256 -29.32 -11.19 -1.67
N ALA A 257 -28.87 -10.71 -2.84
CA ALA A 257 -29.71 -10.65 -4.02
C ALA A 257 -30.14 -12.03 -4.56
N ILE A 258 -29.34 -13.07 -4.31
CA ILE A 258 -29.61 -14.44 -4.77
C ILE A 258 -30.69 -15.05 -3.89
N ALA A 259 -30.56 -14.93 -2.56
CA ALA A 259 -31.54 -15.40 -1.61
C ALA A 259 -32.88 -14.69 -1.81
N LEU A 260 -32.87 -13.37 -2.03
CA LEU A 260 -34.06 -12.59 -2.32
C LEU A 260 -34.79 -13.10 -3.58
N ARG A 261 -34.03 -13.33 -4.66
CA ARG A 261 -34.59 -13.84 -5.94
C ARG A 261 -35.17 -15.24 -5.77
N ASN A 262 -34.45 -16.13 -5.09
CA ASN A 262 -34.92 -17.50 -4.86
C ASN A 262 -36.21 -17.52 -4.03
N ALA A 263 -36.32 -16.66 -3.03
CA ALA A 263 -37.52 -16.52 -2.24
C ALA A 263 -38.72 -16.02 -3.06
N VAL A 264 -38.52 -15.00 -3.90
CA VAL A 264 -39.57 -14.51 -4.80
C VAL A 264 -39.99 -15.60 -5.79
N ASN A 265 -39.05 -16.35 -6.37
CA ASN A 265 -39.37 -17.48 -7.26
C ASN A 265 -40.27 -18.52 -6.55
N SER A 266 -39.89 -18.88 -5.29
CA SER A 266 -40.73 -19.84 -4.52
C SER A 266 -42.13 -19.30 -4.17
N LEU A 267 -42.26 -17.99 -4.01
CA LEU A 267 -43.59 -17.37 -3.83
C LEU A 267 -44.41 -17.38 -5.13
N THR A 268 -43.79 -17.08 -6.26
CA THR A 268 -44.49 -17.10 -7.60
C THR A 268 -44.97 -18.47 -8.03
N GLU A 269 -44.42 -19.55 -7.45
CA GLU A 269 -44.92 -20.90 -7.64
C GLU A 269 -46.24 -21.18 -6.89
N LYS A 270 -46.46 -20.43 -5.76
CA LYS A 270 -47.61 -20.62 -4.90
C LYS A 270 -48.74 -19.60 -5.14
N TYR A 271 -48.38 -18.34 -5.42
CA TYR A 271 -49.30 -17.23 -5.57
C TYR A 271 -49.34 -16.75 -7.02
N SER A 272 -50.55 -16.53 -7.56
CA SER A 272 -50.73 -16.11 -8.94
C SER A 272 -50.50 -14.61 -9.17
N GLY A 273 -50.67 -13.80 -8.14
CA GLY A 273 -50.49 -12.33 -8.23
C GLY A 273 -49.04 -11.85 -8.09
N TYR A 274 -48.88 -10.62 -7.65
CA TYR A 274 -47.56 -10.05 -7.38
C TYR A 274 -46.97 -10.59 -6.07
N CYS A 275 -45.77 -11.08 -6.12
CA CYS A 275 -44.99 -11.57 -4.98
C CYS A 275 -43.81 -10.63 -4.78
N GLY A 276 -43.91 -9.73 -3.78
CA GLY A 276 -42.90 -8.74 -3.47
C GLY A 276 -42.12 -9.04 -2.19
N ILE A 277 -40.80 -9.00 -2.25
CA ILE A 277 -39.95 -9.00 -1.07
C ILE A 277 -39.08 -7.73 -1.08
N PHE A 278 -39.15 -7.00 0.04
CA PHE A 278 -38.48 -5.74 0.26
C PHE A 278 -37.46 -5.93 1.38
N ALA A 279 -36.17 -5.83 1.05
CA ALA A 279 -35.04 -6.00 1.97
C ALA A 279 -34.46 -4.65 2.36
N GLY A 280 -34.43 -4.32 3.65
CA GLY A 280 -33.96 -3.05 4.17
C GLY A 280 -34.80 -2.54 5.33
N ASP A 281 -34.79 -1.23 5.54
CA ASP A 281 -35.53 -0.52 6.57
C ASP A 281 -36.02 0.85 6.11
N ASP A 282 -36.88 1.49 6.90
CA ASP A 282 -37.46 2.80 6.59
C ASP A 282 -36.44 3.95 6.59
N ALA A 283 -35.29 3.79 7.25
CA ALA A 283 -34.26 4.82 7.33
C ALA A 283 -33.34 4.83 6.10
N ASN A 284 -33.03 3.65 5.56
CA ASN A 284 -32.10 3.48 4.44
C ASN A 284 -32.80 3.13 3.11
N GLY A 285 -34.11 2.85 3.18
CA GLY A 285 -34.90 2.37 2.06
C GLY A 285 -34.77 0.87 1.84
N TYR A 286 -35.43 0.40 0.79
CA TYR A 286 -35.54 -1.03 0.50
C TYR A 286 -34.98 -1.36 -0.87
N ARG A 287 -34.18 -2.43 -0.94
CA ARG A 287 -33.98 -3.18 -2.17
C ARG A 287 -35.16 -4.12 -2.34
N PHE A 288 -35.71 -4.19 -3.55
CA PHE A 288 -36.86 -5.06 -3.80
C PHE A 288 -36.62 -5.98 -4.99
N ILE A 289 -37.27 -7.13 -4.91
CA ILE A 289 -37.58 -7.98 -6.07
C ILE A 289 -39.08 -8.28 -5.99
N VAL A 290 -39.75 -8.12 -7.13
CA VAL A 290 -41.16 -8.50 -7.29
C VAL A 290 -41.25 -9.40 -8.50
N GLY A 291 -41.93 -10.54 -8.34
CA GLY A 291 -42.22 -11.49 -9.40
C GLY A 291 -43.70 -11.79 -9.50
N SER A 292 -44.14 -12.31 -10.64
CA SER A 292 -45.48 -12.84 -10.83
C SER A 292 -45.51 -13.89 -11.94
N SER A 293 -46.33 -14.90 -11.77
CA SER A 293 -46.60 -15.91 -12.80
C SER A 293 -47.70 -15.50 -13.77
N SER A 294 -48.56 -14.55 -13.42
CA SER A 294 -49.73 -14.17 -14.25
C SER A 294 -49.84 -12.67 -14.54
N CYS A 295 -49.23 -11.82 -13.69
CA CYS A 295 -49.32 -10.37 -13.85
C CYS A 295 -48.07 -9.79 -14.52
N ASN A 296 -48.23 -8.65 -15.20
CA ASN A 296 -47.08 -7.95 -15.82
C ASN A 296 -46.35 -7.08 -14.80
N CYS A 297 -45.20 -7.50 -14.32
CA CYS A 297 -44.40 -6.74 -13.33
C CYS A 297 -43.89 -5.41 -13.90
N GLN A 298 -43.80 -5.18 -15.21
CA GLN A 298 -43.41 -3.89 -15.78
C GLN A 298 -44.46 -2.78 -15.53
N GLU A 299 -45.73 -3.15 -15.48
CA GLU A 299 -46.79 -2.19 -15.09
C GLU A 299 -46.65 -1.76 -13.66
N LEU A 300 -46.39 -2.71 -12.77
CA LEU A 300 -46.10 -2.41 -11.36
C LEU A 300 -44.81 -1.57 -11.20
N ALA A 301 -43.75 -1.86 -11.95
CA ALA A 301 -42.53 -1.04 -11.93
C ALA A 301 -42.80 0.42 -12.35
N THR A 302 -43.65 0.63 -13.34
CA THR A 302 -44.05 1.97 -13.80
C THR A 302 -44.80 2.69 -12.68
N ARG A 303 -45.75 2.02 -12.04
CA ARG A 303 -46.50 2.57 -10.92
C ARG A 303 -45.62 2.88 -9.72
N MET A 304 -44.73 1.96 -9.30
CA MET A 304 -43.77 2.17 -8.21
C MET A 304 -42.84 3.36 -8.49
N ARG A 305 -42.47 3.58 -9.77
CA ARG A 305 -41.64 4.72 -10.15
C ARG A 305 -42.39 6.04 -10.02
N GLN A 306 -43.68 6.06 -10.42
CA GLN A 306 -44.51 7.27 -10.38
C GLN A 306 -44.92 7.64 -8.94
N GLU A 307 -45.38 6.66 -8.15
CA GLU A 307 -45.94 6.90 -6.84
C GLU A 307 -44.86 6.97 -5.72
N LEU A 308 -43.82 6.12 -5.84
CA LEU A 308 -42.82 5.93 -4.77
C LEU A 308 -41.38 6.29 -5.19
N GLN A 309 -41.21 6.81 -6.40
CA GLN A 309 -39.90 7.18 -6.95
C GLN A 309 -38.90 6.02 -6.97
N ALA A 310 -39.38 4.78 -7.11
CA ALA A 310 -38.55 3.60 -7.15
C ALA A 310 -37.60 3.63 -8.36
N LYS A 311 -36.37 3.19 -8.14
CA LYS A 311 -35.34 3.07 -9.18
C LYS A 311 -35.09 1.58 -9.46
N GLY A 312 -35.30 1.16 -10.71
CA GLY A 312 -35.14 -0.23 -11.08
C GLY A 312 -35.91 -0.55 -12.35
N GLY A 313 -36.00 -1.85 -12.66
CA GLY A 313 -36.72 -2.36 -13.80
C GLY A 313 -36.54 -3.87 -13.93
N GLY A 314 -36.93 -4.41 -15.07
CA GLY A 314 -36.85 -5.83 -15.37
C GLY A 314 -37.73 -6.20 -16.54
N SER A 315 -38.21 -7.42 -16.55
CA SER A 315 -39.09 -8.01 -17.57
C SER A 315 -40.51 -8.24 -16.99
N ALA A 316 -41.43 -8.68 -17.87
CA ALA A 316 -42.83 -8.96 -17.46
C ALA A 316 -42.94 -9.93 -16.23
N PRO A 317 -42.18 -11.04 -16.14
CA PRO A 317 -42.27 -11.93 -14.99
C PRO A 317 -41.58 -11.45 -13.71
N MET A 318 -40.60 -10.50 -13.80
CA MET A 318 -39.84 -10.07 -12.60
C MET A 318 -39.20 -8.71 -12.79
N ILE A 319 -39.29 -7.89 -11.73
CA ILE A 319 -38.62 -6.60 -11.60
C ILE A 319 -37.80 -6.55 -10.32
N GLN A 320 -36.76 -5.73 -10.31
CA GLN A 320 -35.91 -5.48 -9.16
C GLN A 320 -35.44 -4.02 -9.12
N GLY A 321 -35.11 -3.55 -7.94
CA GLY A 321 -34.64 -2.17 -7.78
C GLY A 321 -34.49 -1.75 -6.33
N ASN A 322 -34.48 -0.43 -6.15
CA ASN A 322 -34.44 0.21 -4.83
C ASN A 322 -35.57 1.24 -4.72
N VAL A 323 -36.10 1.42 -3.52
CA VAL A 323 -37.12 2.42 -3.21
C VAL A 323 -36.84 3.03 -1.84
N GLY A 324 -36.94 4.36 -1.77
CA GLY A 324 -36.77 5.12 -0.51
C GLY A 324 -38.07 5.34 0.26
N ALA A 325 -39.17 4.68 -0.11
CA ALA A 325 -40.45 4.78 0.58
C ALA A 325 -40.47 3.94 1.86
N THR A 326 -41.33 4.31 2.82
CA THR A 326 -41.54 3.55 4.06
C THR A 326 -42.34 2.28 3.82
N ALA A 327 -42.19 1.30 4.71
CA ALA A 327 -42.98 0.07 4.68
C ALA A 327 -44.49 0.32 4.66
N GLU A 328 -44.96 1.36 5.35
CA GLU A 328 -46.37 1.75 5.35
C GLU A 328 -46.83 2.23 3.97
N ALA A 329 -46.06 3.10 3.29
CA ALA A 329 -46.37 3.55 1.95
C ALA A 329 -46.40 2.40 0.95
N LEU A 330 -45.47 1.46 1.05
CA LEU A 330 -45.42 0.27 0.25
C LEU A 330 -46.63 -0.65 0.49
N ARG A 331 -47.03 -0.88 1.73
CA ARG A 331 -48.25 -1.65 2.07
C ARG A 331 -49.52 -1.02 1.49
N LYS A 332 -49.65 0.31 1.65
CA LYS A 332 -50.82 1.05 1.14
C LYS A 332 -50.94 0.93 -0.39
N MET A 333 -49.82 1.05 -1.10
CA MET A 333 -49.82 0.82 -2.55
C MET A 333 -50.21 -0.63 -2.88
N TRP A 334 -49.69 -1.62 -2.13
CA TRP A 334 -49.93 -3.04 -2.36
C TRP A 334 -51.38 -3.43 -2.17
N GLU A 335 -52.10 -2.79 -1.19
CA GLU A 335 -53.55 -2.99 -0.93
C GLU A 335 -54.43 -2.55 -2.06
N THR A 336 -53.91 -1.75 -3.00
CA THR A 336 -54.66 -1.25 -4.15
C THR A 336 -54.38 -2.02 -5.46
N LEU A 337 -53.64 -3.15 -5.38
CA LEU A 337 -53.37 -4.06 -6.51
C LEU A 337 -54.49 -5.08 -6.64
#